data_e40ef86918537487cfb8cdb024660c45
#
_entry.id   e40ef86918537487cfb8cdb024660c45
#
_cell.length_a   1.000
_cell.length_b   1.000
_cell.length_c   1.000
_cell.angle_alpha   90.00
_cell.angle_beta   90.00
_cell.angle_gamma   90.00
#
_symmetry.space_group_name_H-M   'P 1'
#
loop_
_entity.id
_entity.type
_entity.pdbx_description
1 polymer ?
#
loop_
_entity_poly.entity_id
_entity_poly.type
_entity_poly.pdbx_seq_one_letter_code
_entity_poly.pdbx_strand_id
1 'polypeptide(L)' 'MINNFTRIVRSRGWTAREACEYWGIRYDTYNRRCNNPKMKAQLLSMCRGLELKEIDSD' A
#
# COMPACT_ATOMS: atom_id res chain seq x y z
N MET A 1 6.54 -13.29 2.90
CA MET A 1 5.41 -13.00 3.80
C MET A 1 4.90 -11.59 3.53
N ILE A 2 3.60 -11.42 3.34
CA ILE A 2 3.01 -10.11 3.04
C ILE A 2 2.76 -9.37 4.34
N ASN A 3 3.22 -8.11 4.45
CA ASN A 3 2.97 -7.32 5.64
C ASN A 3 1.52 -6.79 5.67
N ASN A 4 1.09 -6.26 6.81
CA ASN A 4 -0.29 -5.82 6.99
C ASN A 4 -0.69 -4.70 6.03
N PHE A 5 0.23 -3.81 5.70
CA PHE A 5 -0.05 -2.70 4.79
C PHE A 5 -0.28 -3.20 3.36
N THR A 6 0.57 -4.11 2.90
CA THR A 6 0.41 -4.74 1.58
C THR A 6 -0.90 -5.51 1.51
N ARG A 7 -1.29 -6.14 2.61
CA ARG A 7 -2.56 -6.86 2.68
C ARG A 7 -3.75 -5.93 2.48
N ILE A 8 -3.72 -4.75 3.10
CA ILE A 8 -4.75 -3.73 2.92
C ILE A 8 -4.77 -3.24 1.47
N VAL A 9 -3.60 -2.95 0.92
CA VAL A 9 -3.45 -2.50 -0.47
C VAL A 9 -4.07 -3.52 -1.42
N ARG A 10 -3.75 -4.79 -1.24
CA ARG A 10 -4.28 -5.86 -2.09
C ARG A 10 -5.78 -6.04 -1.94
N SER A 11 -6.30 -5.86 -0.73
CA SER A 11 -7.73 -5.99 -0.49
C SER A 11 -8.53 -4.92 -1.25
N ARG A 12 -7.88 -3.83 -1.64
CA ARG A 12 -8.49 -2.78 -2.44
C ARG A 12 -8.23 -2.93 -3.94
N GLY A 13 -7.64 -4.05 -4.36
CA GLY A 13 -7.39 -4.34 -5.77
C GLY A 13 -6.11 -3.73 -6.31
N TRP A 14 -5.20 -3.30 -5.44
CA TRP A 14 -3.92 -2.72 -5.84
C TRP A 14 -2.77 -3.67 -5.54
N THR A 15 -1.70 -3.55 -6.32
CA THR A 15 -0.41 -4.14 -5.92
C THR A 15 0.38 -3.08 -5.15
N ALA A 16 1.40 -3.54 -4.39
CA ALA A 16 2.24 -2.60 -3.66
C ALA A 16 2.93 -1.60 -4.60
N ARG A 17 3.35 -2.07 -5.77
CA ARG A 17 3.98 -1.20 -6.77
C ARG A 17 3.02 -0.16 -7.31
N GLU A 18 1.81 -0.55 -7.64
CA GLU A 18 0.79 0.37 -8.11
C GLU A 18 0.48 1.43 -7.07
N ALA A 19 0.35 1.02 -5.82
CA ALA A 19 0.13 1.96 -4.73
C ALA A 19 1.27 2.94 -4.60
N CYS A 20 2.52 2.47 -4.70
CA CYS A 20 3.69 3.35 -4.64
C CYS A 20 3.69 4.36 -5.78
N GLU A 21 3.34 3.96 -6.98
CA GLU A 21 3.22 4.87 -8.12
C GLU A 21 2.14 5.92 -7.87
N TYR A 22 1.01 5.50 -7.35
CA TYR A 22 -0.09 6.40 -7.02
C TYR A 22 0.33 7.44 -5.98
N TRP A 23 1.10 7.01 -4.98
CA TRP A 23 1.59 7.92 -3.93
C TRP A 23 2.81 8.72 -4.35
N GLY A 24 3.45 8.37 -5.47
CA GLY A 24 4.66 9.04 -5.94
C GLY A 24 5.90 8.72 -5.13
N ILE A 25 6.00 7.53 -4.57
CA ILE A 25 7.14 7.08 -3.79
C ILE A 25 7.76 5.83 -4.42
N ARG A 26 9.02 5.55 -4.06
CA ARG A 26 9.69 4.35 -4.50
C ARG A 26 9.28 3.15 -3.67
N TYR A 27 9.34 1.99 -4.26
CA TYR A 27 9.06 0.74 -3.57
C TYR A 27 9.97 0.55 -2.35
N ASP A 28 11.25 0.91 -2.49
CA ASP A 28 12.20 0.85 -1.37
C ASP A 28 11.76 1.73 -0.21
N THR A 29 11.31 2.92 -0.52
CA THR A 29 10.79 3.85 0.48
C THR A 29 9.58 3.27 1.19
N TYR A 30 8.69 2.65 0.44
CA TYR A 30 7.52 1.98 1.00
C TYR A 30 7.94 0.89 1.99
N ASN A 31 8.88 0.03 1.59
CA ASN A 31 9.36 -1.05 2.46
C ASN A 31 9.99 -0.50 3.74
N ARG A 32 10.78 0.56 3.65
CA ARG A 32 11.38 1.19 4.82
C ARG A 32 10.31 1.71 5.77
N ARG A 33 9.29 2.35 5.24
CA ARG A 33 8.19 2.88 6.05
C ARG A 33 7.40 1.76 6.72
N CYS A 34 7.22 0.64 6.04
CA CYS A 34 6.54 -0.53 6.62
C CYS A 34 7.27 -1.06 7.84
N ASN A 35 8.60 -0.94 7.85
CA ASN A 35 9.44 -1.43 8.96
C ASN A 35 9.69 -0.37 10.03
N ASN A 36 9.24 0.86 9.81
CA ASN A 36 9.46 1.96 10.75
C ASN A 36 8.20 2.16 11.60
N PRO A 37 8.29 1.88 12.93
CA PRO A 37 7.11 1.99 13.79
C PRO A 37 6.55 3.40 13.87
N LYS A 38 7.37 4.41 13.63
CA LYS A 38 6.90 5.81 13.65
C LYS A 38 6.04 6.15 12.43
N MET A 39 6.20 5.40 11.36
CA MET A 39 5.48 5.64 10.10
C MET A 39 4.23 4.78 9.96
N LYS A 40 3.97 3.88 10.90
CA LYS A 40 2.86 2.93 10.77
C LYS A 40 1.50 3.62 10.66
N ALA A 41 1.25 4.62 11.50
CA ALA A 41 -0.02 5.33 11.47
C ALA A 41 -0.23 6.06 10.14
N GLN A 42 0.83 6.69 9.64
CA GLN A 42 0.79 7.38 8.36
C GLN A 42 0.54 6.42 7.21
N LEU A 43 1.26 5.30 7.19
CA LEU A 43 1.06 4.27 6.16
C LEU A 43 -0.35 3.71 6.20
N LEU A 44 -0.87 3.48 7.39
CA LEU A 44 -2.22 2.97 7.52
C LEU A 44 -3.24 3.93 6.91
N SER A 45 -3.08 5.22 7.17
CA SER A 45 -3.91 6.26 6.54
C SER A 45 -3.78 6.25 5.02
N MET A 46 -2.56 6.12 4.51
CA MET A 46 -2.31 6.07 3.07
C MET A 46 -3.01 4.86 2.44
N CYS A 47 -2.86 3.69 3.05
CA CYS A 47 -3.48 2.47 2.55
C CYS A 47 -5.01 2.58 2.55
N ARG A 48 -5.58 3.13 3.61
CA ARG A 48 -7.02 3.32 3.72
C ARG A 48 -7.56 4.37 2.75
N GLY A 49 -6.70 5.29 2.34
CA GLY A 49 -7.07 6.33 1.37
C GLY A 49 -7.11 5.85 -0.07
N LEU A 50 -6.66 4.64 -0.35
CA LEU A 50 -6.73 4.09 -1.70
C LEU A 50 -8.17 3.79 -2.07
N GLU A 51 -8.57 4.23 -3.25
CA GLU A 51 -9.88 3.90 -3.77
C GLU A 51 -9.94 2.43 -4.15
N LEU A 52 -11.11 1.82 -3.98
CA LEU A 52 -11.32 0.44 -4.41
C LEU A 52 -11.22 0.38 -5.93
N LYS A 53 -10.30 -0.45 -6.42
CA LYS A 53 -10.22 -0.76 -7.83
C LYS A 53 -11.17 -1.90 -8.14
N GLU A 54 -11.88 -1.77 -9.24
CA GLU A 54 -12.61 -2.91 -9.75
C GLU A 54 -11.63 -3.96 -10.19
N ILE A 55 -11.77 -5.15 -9.64
CA ILE A 55 -10.99 -6.30 -10.09
C ILE A 55 -11.66 -6.77 -11.37
N ASP A 56 -11.00 -6.47 -12.49
CA ASP A 56 -11.48 -6.91 -13.78
C ASP A 56 -11.24 -8.41 -13.85
N SER A 57 -12.31 -9.15 -13.74
CA SER A 57 -12.24 -10.62 -13.69
C SER A 57 -12.31 -11.27 -15.06
N ASP A 58 -12.10 -10.51 -16.08
CA ASP A 58 -12.11 -11.07 -17.45
C ASP A 58 -10.88 -11.89 -17.77
#